data_afca79c31dec4dafd15de01af152399d
#
_entry.id   afca79c31dec4dafd15de01af152399d
#
_cell.length_a   1.000
_cell.length_b   1.000
_cell.length_c   1.000
_cell.angle_alpha   90.00
_cell.angle_beta   90.00
_cell.angle_gamma   90.00
#
_symmetry.space_group_name_H-M   'P 1'
#
loop_
_entity.id
_entity.type
_entity.pdbx_description
1 polymer ?
#
loop_
_entity_poly.entity_id
_entity_poly.type
_entity_poly.pdbx_seq_one_letter_code
_entity_poly.pdbx_strand_id
1 'polypeptide(L)'
;MKAAWYQKWQVHRRIRPEEFGGHLHNQMSELAEYDIHAELLTSPVLEIVYNQQESYLLPMAYAEGCPTHPAYPAGHATIAGACTTVLKAFFNENFVLPKPVTVGENGLSPESYHGASLTVGGELNKLASNIALGRDAAGVHWRSDSTEGLKLGEAVAISILTDLKATCHEQFRGLRLTRFDGTTVIV
;
A
#
# COMPACT_ATOMS: atom_id res chain seq x y z
N MET A 1 8.52 -9.79 -5.49
CA MET A 1 8.15 -10.78 -4.44
C MET A 1 9.33 -11.32 -3.66
N LYS A 2 10.43 -11.86 -4.28
CA LYS A 2 11.62 -12.34 -3.53
C LYS A 2 12.19 -11.28 -2.58
N ALA A 3 12.36 -10.03 -3.03
CA ALA A 3 12.86 -8.94 -2.20
C ALA A 3 11.92 -8.67 -0.99
N ALA A 4 10.59 -8.67 -1.20
CA ALA A 4 9.64 -8.51 -0.12
C ALA A 4 9.72 -9.67 0.90
N TRP A 5 9.85 -10.91 0.45
CA TRP A 5 10.05 -12.07 1.33
C TRP A 5 11.34 -11.99 2.12
N TYR A 6 12.44 -11.57 1.50
CA TYR A 6 13.72 -11.36 2.18
C TYR A 6 13.58 -10.31 3.30
N GLN A 7 12.96 -9.16 3.00
CA GLN A 7 12.71 -8.11 3.98
C GLN A 7 11.85 -8.63 5.15
N LYS A 8 10.79 -9.40 4.85
CA LYS A 8 9.90 -9.96 5.87
C LYS A 8 10.61 -10.89 6.84
N TRP A 9 11.31 -11.89 6.33
CA TRP A 9 11.80 -13.01 7.11
C TRP A 9 13.23 -12.86 7.60
N GLN A 10 14.06 -12.10 6.88
CA GLN A 10 15.47 -11.99 7.21
C GLN A 10 15.83 -10.66 7.87
N VAL A 11 15.05 -9.59 7.62
CA VAL A 11 15.40 -8.25 8.08
C VAL A 11 14.46 -7.75 9.17
N HIS A 12 13.18 -7.54 8.86
CA HIS A 12 12.30 -6.79 9.74
C HIS A 12 11.52 -7.63 10.74
N ARG A 13 10.99 -8.79 10.33
CA ARG A 13 10.20 -9.70 11.16
C ARG A 13 9.10 -9.01 11.98
N ARG A 14 8.50 -7.97 11.40
CA ARG A 14 7.48 -7.16 12.09
C ARG A 14 6.21 -7.98 12.31
N ILE A 15 5.70 -7.98 13.55
CA ILE A 15 4.42 -8.62 13.85
C ILE A 15 3.28 -7.97 13.07
N ARG A 16 2.24 -8.73 12.83
CA ARG A 16 1.07 -8.26 12.11
C ARG A 16 0.13 -7.47 13.01
N PRO A 17 -0.72 -6.58 12.46
CA PRO A 17 -1.67 -5.81 13.28
C PRO A 17 -2.59 -6.68 14.15
N GLU A 18 -3.07 -7.82 13.64
CA GLU A 18 -3.93 -8.74 14.38
C GLU A 18 -3.22 -9.39 15.57
N GLU A 19 -1.94 -9.72 15.41
CA GLU A 19 -1.10 -10.25 16.49
C GLU A 19 -0.88 -9.20 17.56
N PHE A 20 -0.60 -7.97 17.15
CA PHE A 20 -0.49 -6.83 18.07
C PHE A 20 -1.83 -6.53 18.77
N GLY A 21 -2.96 -6.66 18.06
CA GLY A 21 -4.30 -6.58 18.66
C GLY A 21 -4.52 -7.65 19.72
N GLY A 22 -3.97 -8.86 19.53
CA GLY A 22 -3.96 -9.93 20.56
C GLY A 22 -3.15 -9.55 21.81
N HIS A 23 -1.96 -8.96 21.63
CA HIS A 23 -1.17 -8.44 22.77
C HIS A 23 -1.95 -7.37 23.54
N LEU A 24 -2.57 -6.44 22.82
CA LEU A 24 -3.36 -5.37 23.42
C LEU A 24 -4.57 -5.93 24.19
N HIS A 25 -5.29 -6.90 23.60
CA HIS A 25 -6.41 -7.55 24.27
C HIS A 25 -5.97 -8.22 25.58
N ASN A 26 -4.88 -8.99 25.56
CA ASN A 26 -4.39 -9.67 26.74
C ASN A 26 -3.96 -8.68 27.84
N GLN A 27 -3.32 -7.58 27.46
CA GLN A 27 -2.91 -6.56 28.43
C GLN A 27 -4.10 -5.82 29.05
N MET A 28 -5.06 -5.40 28.22
CA MET A 28 -6.28 -4.72 28.69
C MET A 28 -7.20 -5.63 29.51
N SER A 29 -7.08 -6.94 29.34
CA SER A 29 -7.80 -7.97 30.11
C SER A 29 -7.00 -8.53 31.29
N GLU A 30 -5.83 -7.94 31.60
CA GLU A 30 -4.95 -8.35 32.69
C GLU A 30 -4.46 -9.82 32.61
N LEU A 31 -4.41 -10.38 31.41
CA LEU A 31 -3.96 -11.75 31.15
C LEU A 31 -2.44 -11.85 30.94
N ALA A 32 -1.82 -10.80 30.41
CA ALA A 32 -0.38 -10.71 30.19
C ALA A 32 0.07 -9.26 30.11
N GLU A 33 1.36 -9.01 30.33
CA GLU A 33 1.97 -7.69 30.23
C GLU A 33 2.89 -7.64 29.00
N TYR A 34 2.76 -6.56 28.22
CA TYR A 34 3.55 -6.30 27.02
C TYR A 34 4.08 -4.86 27.03
N ASP A 35 5.19 -4.62 26.34
CA ASP A 35 5.73 -3.26 26.15
C ASP A 35 4.90 -2.50 25.10
N ILE A 36 3.73 -2.03 25.52
CA ILE A 36 2.80 -1.24 24.69
C ILE A 36 2.84 0.21 25.15
N HIS A 37 3.01 1.13 24.18
CA HIS A 37 3.07 2.56 24.46
C HIS A 37 1.79 3.06 25.16
N ALA A 38 1.95 3.89 26.20
CA ALA A 38 0.85 4.35 27.04
C ALA A 38 -0.27 5.11 26.25
N GLU A 39 0.10 5.87 25.22
CA GLU A 39 -0.89 6.55 24.36
C GLU A 39 -1.87 5.58 23.69
N LEU A 40 -1.41 4.38 23.34
CA LEU A 40 -2.31 3.38 22.77
C LEU A 40 -3.25 2.81 23.84
N LEU A 41 -2.73 2.52 25.02
CA LEU A 41 -3.54 1.98 26.14
C LEU A 41 -4.63 2.96 26.61
N THR A 42 -4.44 4.26 26.37
CA THR A 42 -5.42 5.32 26.68
C THR A 42 -6.17 5.84 25.46
N SER A 43 -6.01 5.21 24.31
CA SER A 43 -6.64 5.65 23.06
C SER A 43 -8.16 5.47 23.10
N PRO A 44 -8.95 6.50 22.73
CA PRO A 44 -10.42 6.38 22.63
C PRO A 44 -10.89 5.26 21.68
N VAL A 45 -10.06 4.84 20.74
CA VAL A 45 -10.40 3.74 19.81
C VAL A 45 -10.63 2.42 20.54
N LEU A 46 -9.96 2.20 21.67
CA LEU A 46 -10.11 0.96 22.47
C LEU A 46 -11.50 0.86 23.06
N GLU A 47 -12.03 1.96 23.58
CA GLU A 47 -13.40 2.01 24.08
C GLU A 47 -14.42 1.76 22.96
N ILE A 48 -14.21 2.37 21.79
CA ILE A 48 -15.08 2.17 20.62
C ILE A 48 -15.08 0.70 20.20
N VAL A 49 -13.90 0.09 20.08
CA VAL A 49 -13.77 -1.33 19.69
C VAL A 49 -14.42 -2.23 20.73
N TYR A 50 -14.15 -1.99 22.03
CA TYR A 50 -14.72 -2.80 23.09
C TYR A 50 -16.26 -2.72 23.13
N ASN A 51 -16.83 -1.52 22.98
CA ASN A 51 -18.28 -1.33 22.96
C ASN A 51 -18.95 -2.01 21.75
N GLN A 52 -18.24 -2.18 20.65
CA GLN A 52 -18.77 -2.82 19.43
C GLN A 52 -18.57 -4.34 19.42
N GLN A 53 -17.46 -4.82 20.00
CA GLN A 53 -17.01 -6.21 19.83
C GLN A 53 -16.95 -7.00 21.14
N GLU A 54 -17.17 -6.36 22.30
CA GLU A 54 -16.93 -6.91 23.63
C GLU A 54 -15.51 -7.48 23.80
N SER A 55 -14.56 -6.92 23.07
CA SER A 55 -13.18 -7.38 22.96
C SER A 55 -12.26 -6.26 22.50
N TYR A 56 -10.98 -6.29 22.90
CA TYR A 56 -9.95 -5.39 22.38
C TYR A 56 -9.18 -5.99 21.19
N LEU A 57 -9.60 -7.14 20.66
CA LEU A 57 -9.03 -7.70 19.44
C LEU A 57 -9.28 -6.76 18.25
N LEU A 58 -8.32 -6.71 17.33
CA LEU A 58 -8.45 -5.87 16.14
C LEU A 58 -9.58 -6.40 15.23
N PRO A 59 -10.62 -5.60 14.95
CA PRO A 59 -11.63 -5.96 13.97
C PRO A 59 -11.01 -6.09 12.57
N MET A 60 -11.20 -7.23 11.93
CA MET A 60 -10.69 -7.51 10.60
C MET A 60 -11.82 -7.44 9.58
N ALA A 61 -11.53 -6.92 8.37
CA ALA A 61 -12.55 -6.83 7.31
C ALA A 61 -13.06 -8.21 6.86
N TYR A 62 -12.23 -9.26 6.97
CA TYR A 62 -12.57 -10.64 6.61
C TYR A 62 -11.61 -11.63 7.27
N ALA A 63 -12.09 -12.83 7.57
CA ALA A 63 -11.36 -13.81 8.39
C ALA A 63 -10.02 -14.27 7.79
N GLU A 64 -9.94 -14.41 6.45
CA GLU A 64 -8.73 -14.87 5.75
C GLU A 64 -7.78 -13.73 5.38
N GLY A 65 -8.01 -12.51 5.90
CA GLY A 65 -7.24 -11.32 5.56
C GLY A 65 -5.77 -11.38 5.95
N CYS A 66 -5.42 -12.19 6.94
CA CYS A 66 -4.11 -12.25 7.54
C CYS A 66 -3.33 -13.49 7.16
N PRO A 67 -2.35 -13.38 6.26
CA PRO A 67 -1.42 -14.47 5.97
C PRO A 67 -0.44 -14.68 7.13
N THR A 68 0.06 -15.90 7.27
CA THR A 68 0.99 -16.33 8.34
C THR A 68 2.45 -15.94 8.06
N HIS A 69 2.71 -14.69 7.74
CA HIS A 69 4.06 -14.15 7.55
C HIS A 69 4.19 -12.74 8.13
N PRO A 70 5.41 -12.25 8.45
CA PRO A 70 5.63 -10.91 8.98
C PRO A 70 5.01 -9.82 8.11
N ALA A 71 4.60 -8.71 8.72
CA ALA A 71 3.81 -7.69 8.03
C ALA A 71 4.62 -6.89 7.00
N TYR A 72 5.84 -6.49 7.35
CA TYR A 72 6.64 -5.52 6.59
C TYR A 72 7.57 -6.18 5.55
N PRO A 73 7.65 -5.67 4.31
CA PRO A 73 6.72 -4.74 3.68
C PRO A 73 5.45 -5.43 3.16
N ALA A 74 4.39 -4.65 2.85
CA ALA A 74 3.14 -5.18 2.32
C ALA A 74 3.32 -5.74 0.91
N GLY A 75 2.98 -7.03 0.72
CA GLY A 75 3.12 -7.70 -0.58
C GLY A 75 2.23 -7.09 -1.67
N HIS A 76 0.98 -6.77 -1.36
CA HIS A 76 0.06 -6.10 -2.30
C HIS A 76 0.58 -4.73 -2.72
N ALA A 77 1.11 -3.93 -1.78
CA ALA A 77 1.72 -2.64 -2.09
C ALA A 77 2.97 -2.81 -2.97
N THR A 78 3.81 -3.82 -2.71
CA THR A 78 4.99 -4.11 -3.54
C THR A 78 4.59 -4.44 -4.98
N ILE A 79 3.56 -5.26 -5.17
CA ILE A 79 3.05 -5.59 -6.51
C ILE A 79 2.45 -4.35 -7.17
N ALA A 80 1.61 -3.59 -6.46
CA ALA A 80 0.99 -2.38 -6.98
C ALA A 80 2.04 -1.35 -7.39
N GLY A 81 3.06 -1.11 -6.55
CA GLY A 81 4.17 -0.22 -6.86
C GLY A 81 4.95 -0.65 -8.11
N ALA A 82 5.25 -1.94 -8.25
CA ALA A 82 5.94 -2.46 -9.42
C ALA A 82 5.11 -2.32 -10.70
N CYS A 83 3.84 -2.76 -10.66
CA CYS A 83 2.97 -2.74 -11.82
C CYS A 83 2.70 -1.30 -12.31
N THR A 84 2.39 -0.37 -11.40
CA THR A 84 2.13 1.03 -11.79
C THR A 84 3.39 1.72 -12.31
N THR A 85 4.56 1.37 -11.81
CA THR A 85 5.85 1.88 -12.32
C THR A 85 6.09 1.43 -13.76
N VAL A 86 5.85 0.14 -14.06
CA VAL A 86 5.92 -0.37 -15.44
C VAL A 86 4.92 0.32 -16.35
N LEU A 87 3.67 0.53 -15.89
CA LEU A 87 2.65 1.22 -16.67
C LEU A 87 3.01 2.70 -16.92
N LYS A 88 3.57 3.41 -15.94
CA LYS A 88 4.07 4.78 -16.13
C LYS A 88 5.21 4.85 -17.15
N ALA A 89 6.08 3.84 -17.20
CA ALA A 89 7.14 3.75 -18.19
C ALA A 89 6.61 3.45 -19.60
N PHE A 90 5.55 2.66 -19.72
CA PHE A 90 4.96 2.24 -20.99
C PHE A 90 4.04 3.31 -21.60
N PHE A 91 3.21 3.97 -20.78
CA PHE A 91 2.29 5.00 -21.23
C PHE A 91 2.88 6.41 -21.04
N ASN A 92 2.33 7.39 -21.78
CA ASN A 92 2.64 8.79 -21.48
C ASN A 92 1.96 9.20 -20.16
N GLU A 93 2.73 9.18 -19.06
CA GLU A 93 2.22 9.48 -17.71
C GLU A 93 1.64 10.91 -17.59
N ASN A 94 2.06 11.84 -18.45
CA ASN A 94 1.58 13.22 -18.46
C ASN A 94 0.33 13.43 -19.35
N PHE A 95 -0.16 12.37 -20.00
CA PHE A 95 -1.37 12.47 -20.80
C PHE A 95 -2.56 12.82 -19.91
N VAL A 96 -3.22 13.93 -20.23
CA VAL A 96 -4.42 14.40 -19.52
C VAL A 96 -5.63 13.61 -20.01
N LEU A 97 -6.35 13.00 -19.08
CA LEU A 97 -7.54 12.23 -19.37
C LEU A 97 -8.66 13.14 -19.90
N PRO A 98 -9.19 12.90 -21.12
CA PRO A 98 -10.27 13.70 -21.66
C PRO A 98 -11.60 13.34 -20.98
N LYS A 99 -12.40 14.35 -20.64
CA LYS A 99 -13.76 14.20 -20.11
C LYS A 99 -13.86 13.18 -18.94
N PRO A 100 -13.07 13.36 -17.87
CA PRO A 100 -13.16 12.46 -16.72
C PRO A 100 -14.55 12.56 -16.08
N VAL A 101 -14.98 11.48 -15.45
CA VAL A 101 -16.25 11.40 -14.76
C VAL A 101 -16.04 11.03 -13.29
N THR A 102 -17.00 11.39 -12.47
CA THR A 102 -17.12 10.97 -11.07
C THR A 102 -18.41 10.20 -10.87
N VAL A 103 -18.56 9.54 -9.74
CA VAL A 103 -19.79 8.87 -9.35
C VAL A 103 -20.81 9.93 -8.94
N GLY A 104 -22.01 9.88 -9.52
CA GLY A 104 -23.11 10.75 -9.14
C GLY A 104 -23.64 10.46 -7.72
N GLU A 105 -24.39 11.38 -7.15
CA GLU A 105 -24.91 11.28 -5.79
C GLU A 105 -25.76 10.01 -5.55
N ASN A 106 -26.41 9.51 -6.58
CA ASN A 106 -27.20 8.26 -6.50
C ASN A 106 -26.32 6.98 -6.50
N GLY A 107 -25.01 7.09 -6.69
CA GLY A 107 -24.09 5.95 -6.79
C GLY A 107 -24.21 5.10 -8.06
N LEU A 108 -25.13 5.43 -8.99
CA LEU A 108 -25.50 4.59 -10.13
C LEU A 108 -25.16 5.19 -11.49
N SER A 109 -24.97 6.51 -11.57
CA SER A 109 -24.71 7.22 -12.82
C SER A 109 -23.37 7.97 -12.77
N PRO A 110 -22.64 8.05 -13.93
CA PRO A 110 -21.48 8.93 -14.01
C PRO A 110 -21.91 10.38 -14.17
N GLU A 111 -21.20 11.29 -13.51
CA GLU A 111 -21.31 12.74 -13.66
C GLU A 111 -19.99 13.33 -14.13
N SER A 112 -20.04 14.50 -14.76
CA SER A 112 -18.83 15.20 -15.20
C SER A 112 -17.95 15.58 -14.00
N TYR A 113 -16.67 15.24 -14.08
CA TYR A 113 -15.71 15.65 -13.08
C TYR A 113 -15.29 17.10 -13.28
N HIS A 114 -15.40 17.93 -12.24
CA HIS A 114 -15.10 19.38 -12.28
C HIS A 114 -13.86 19.77 -11.44
N GLY A 115 -13.04 18.79 -11.05
CA GLY A 115 -11.81 19.02 -10.29
C GLY A 115 -10.59 19.36 -11.16
N ALA A 116 -9.41 19.25 -10.58
CA ALA A 116 -8.15 19.44 -11.29
C ALA A 116 -7.94 18.40 -12.40
N SER A 117 -7.14 18.77 -13.43
CA SER A 117 -6.82 17.85 -14.52
C SER A 117 -6.23 16.53 -14.01
N LEU A 118 -6.80 15.43 -14.49
CA LEU A 118 -6.33 14.08 -14.16
C LEU A 118 -5.35 13.62 -15.23
N THR A 119 -4.22 13.07 -14.80
CA THR A 119 -3.21 12.49 -15.71
C THR A 119 -3.11 10.98 -15.52
N VAL A 120 -2.65 10.27 -16.55
CA VAL A 120 -2.42 8.82 -16.48
C VAL A 120 -1.53 8.45 -15.30
N GLY A 121 -0.39 9.14 -15.11
CA GLY A 121 0.50 8.89 -13.99
C GLY A 121 -0.12 9.17 -12.63
N GLY A 122 -0.91 10.26 -12.53
CA GLY A 122 -1.65 10.60 -11.31
C GLY A 122 -2.66 9.53 -10.93
N GLU A 123 -3.43 9.03 -11.89
CA GLU A 123 -4.44 7.99 -11.66
C GLU A 123 -3.78 6.63 -11.33
N LEU A 124 -2.68 6.28 -11.97
CA LEU A 124 -1.89 5.08 -11.63
C LEU A 124 -1.34 5.17 -10.19
N ASN A 125 -0.84 6.34 -9.78
CA ASN A 125 -0.37 6.54 -8.40
C ASN A 125 -1.52 6.42 -7.38
N LYS A 126 -2.71 6.96 -7.69
CA LYS A 126 -3.90 6.78 -6.84
C LYS A 126 -4.32 5.33 -6.74
N LEU A 127 -4.32 4.60 -7.86
CA LEU A 127 -4.63 3.17 -7.85
C LEU A 127 -3.66 2.38 -6.96
N ALA A 128 -2.36 2.62 -7.09
CA ALA A 128 -1.35 1.98 -6.25
C ALA A 128 -1.56 2.29 -4.76
N SER A 129 -1.82 3.57 -4.44
CA SER A 129 -2.11 4.02 -3.08
C SER A 129 -3.39 3.37 -2.52
N ASN A 130 -4.46 3.31 -3.30
CA ASN A 130 -5.72 2.70 -2.87
C ASN A 130 -5.58 1.20 -2.60
N ILE A 131 -4.82 0.46 -3.42
CA ILE A 131 -4.52 -0.96 -3.18
C ILE A 131 -3.75 -1.11 -1.86
N ALA A 132 -2.74 -0.27 -1.62
CA ALA A 132 -1.91 -0.33 -0.43
C ALA A 132 -2.72 0.03 0.84
N LEU A 133 -3.41 1.18 0.83
CA LEU A 133 -4.21 1.66 1.97
C LEU A 133 -5.46 0.82 2.22
N GLY A 134 -6.01 0.16 1.19
CA GLY A 134 -7.09 -0.81 1.35
C GLY A 134 -6.69 -1.98 2.25
N ARG A 135 -5.39 -2.34 2.27
CA ARG A 135 -4.86 -3.36 3.19
C ARG A 135 -4.79 -2.85 4.63
N ASP A 136 -4.48 -1.57 4.82
CA ASP A 136 -4.47 -0.94 6.14
C ASP A 136 -5.90 -0.81 6.67
N ALA A 137 -6.85 -0.36 5.83
CA ALA A 137 -8.26 -0.28 6.16
C ALA A 137 -8.89 -1.64 6.50
N ALA A 138 -8.41 -2.73 5.89
CA ALA A 138 -8.81 -4.09 6.21
C ALA A 138 -8.22 -4.63 7.53
N GLY A 139 -7.32 -3.89 8.20
CA GLY A 139 -6.66 -4.29 9.44
C GLY A 139 -5.53 -5.31 9.26
N VAL A 140 -5.01 -5.50 8.05
CA VAL A 140 -4.02 -6.57 7.74
C VAL A 140 -2.60 -6.07 7.56
N HIS A 141 -2.39 -4.75 7.49
CA HIS A 141 -1.07 -4.12 7.38
C HIS A 141 -0.98 -2.82 8.17
N TRP A 142 0.25 -2.42 8.47
CA TRP A 142 0.58 -1.11 9.00
C TRP A 142 0.82 -0.12 7.86
N ARG A 143 0.54 1.16 8.09
CA ARG A 143 0.77 2.21 7.09
C ARG A 143 2.21 2.23 6.55
N SER A 144 3.19 1.97 7.43
CA SER A 144 4.60 1.85 7.01
C SER A 144 4.85 0.66 6.08
N ASP A 145 4.14 -0.47 6.26
CA ASP A 145 4.27 -1.63 5.40
C ASP A 145 3.82 -1.30 3.97
N SER A 146 2.74 -0.52 3.87
CA SER A 146 2.16 -0.06 2.61
C SER A 146 3.07 0.94 1.91
N THR A 147 3.56 1.95 2.62
CA THR A 147 4.45 2.98 2.07
C THR A 147 5.75 2.38 1.54
N GLU A 148 6.41 1.57 2.34
CA GLU A 148 7.70 0.97 1.95
C GLU A 148 7.52 -0.17 0.94
N GLY A 149 6.36 -0.83 0.97
CA GLY A 149 5.98 -1.79 -0.07
C GLY A 149 5.90 -1.15 -1.46
N LEU A 150 5.21 0.00 -1.59
CA LEU A 150 5.13 0.75 -2.85
C LEU A 150 6.53 1.13 -3.37
N LYS A 151 7.39 1.69 -2.52
CA LYS A 151 8.77 2.09 -2.87
C LYS A 151 9.63 0.89 -3.28
N LEU A 152 9.51 -0.23 -2.58
CA LEU A 152 10.22 -1.47 -2.93
C LEU A 152 9.78 -1.97 -4.30
N GLY A 153 8.48 -1.96 -4.59
CA GLY A 153 7.94 -2.34 -5.89
C GLY A 153 8.45 -1.44 -7.02
N GLU A 154 8.45 -0.13 -6.80
CA GLU A 154 9.02 0.84 -7.75
C GLU A 154 10.49 0.58 -8.03
N ALA A 155 11.30 0.39 -6.98
CA ALA A 155 12.73 0.13 -7.14
C ALA A 155 13.01 -1.17 -7.93
N VAL A 156 12.25 -2.23 -7.66
CA VAL A 156 12.34 -3.50 -8.40
C VAL A 156 11.96 -3.32 -9.86
N ALA A 157 10.88 -2.59 -10.15
CA ALA A 157 10.43 -2.32 -11.52
C ALA A 157 11.48 -1.50 -12.29
N ILE A 158 12.05 -0.45 -11.68
CA ILE A 158 13.12 0.35 -12.29
C ILE A 158 14.35 -0.52 -12.62
N SER A 159 14.74 -1.42 -11.71
CA SER A 159 15.83 -2.36 -11.97
C SER A 159 15.55 -3.26 -13.19
N ILE A 160 14.33 -3.84 -13.25
CA ILE A 160 13.92 -4.69 -14.38
C ILE A 160 13.90 -3.91 -15.70
N LEU A 161 13.39 -2.67 -15.70
CA LEU A 161 13.36 -1.82 -16.89
C LEU A 161 14.77 -1.43 -17.34
N THR A 162 15.69 -1.21 -16.41
CA THR A 162 17.12 -0.96 -16.71
C THR A 162 17.75 -2.17 -17.38
N ASP A 163 17.52 -3.36 -16.84
CA ASP A 163 18.03 -4.61 -17.43
C ASP A 163 17.43 -4.84 -18.82
N LEU A 164 16.13 -4.61 -18.98
CA LEU A 164 15.45 -4.72 -20.26
C LEU A 164 16.06 -3.78 -21.31
N LYS A 165 16.28 -2.51 -20.94
CA LYS A 165 16.96 -1.55 -21.84
C LYS A 165 18.34 -2.03 -22.29
N ALA A 166 19.12 -2.62 -21.38
CA ALA A 166 20.45 -3.13 -21.69
C ALA A 166 20.43 -4.28 -22.73
N THR A 167 19.29 -4.96 -22.89
CA THR A 167 19.10 -6.02 -23.91
C THR A 167 18.60 -5.49 -25.26
N CYS A 168 18.23 -4.22 -25.37
CA CYS A 168 17.79 -3.61 -26.62
C CYS A 168 19.02 -3.34 -27.52
N HIS A 169 19.00 -3.87 -28.75
CA HIS A 169 20.05 -3.67 -29.73
C HIS A 169 19.90 -2.37 -30.53
N GLU A 170 18.74 -1.74 -30.45
CA GLU A 170 18.41 -0.51 -31.17
C GLU A 170 18.82 0.73 -30.37
N GLN A 171 19.10 1.83 -31.05
CA GLN A 171 19.37 3.11 -30.39
C GLN A 171 18.06 3.66 -29.79
N PHE A 172 17.91 3.46 -28.51
CA PHE A 172 16.73 3.82 -27.77
C PHE A 172 17.12 4.74 -26.58
N ARG A 173 16.44 5.88 -26.47
CA ARG A 173 16.77 6.91 -25.47
C ARG A 173 16.43 6.54 -24.03
N GLY A 174 15.75 5.42 -23.83
CA GLY A 174 15.28 4.97 -22.54
C GLY A 174 13.82 5.34 -22.28
N LEU A 175 13.30 4.82 -21.17
CA LEU A 175 11.96 5.08 -20.66
C LEU A 175 12.04 6.12 -19.55
N ARG A 176 11.30 7.22 -19.69
CA ARG A 176 11.23 8.28 -18.70
C ARG A 176 9.97 8.10 -17.85
N LEU A 177 10.14 8.13 -16.54
CA LEU A 177 9.03 8.08 -15.60
C LEU A 177 9.28 8.92 -14.34
N THR A 178 8.21 9.29 -13.66
CA THR A 178 8.25 9.98 -12.36
C THR A 178 8.06 8.97 -11.23
N ARG A 179 8.97 8.96 -10.27
CA ARG A 179 8.88 8.11 -9.07
C ARG A 179 7.77 8.57 -8.14
N PHE A 180 7.43 7.74 -7.14
CA PHE A 180 6.47 8.11 -6.10
C PHE A 180 6.90 9.30 -5.24
N ASP A 181 8.21 9.58 -5.15
CA ASP A 181 8.76 10.75 -4.46
C ASP A 181 8.75 12.04 -5.31
N GLY A 182 8.24 11.98 -6.55
CA GLY A 182 8.20 13.09 -7.50
C GLY A 182 9.47 13.29 -8.31
N THR A 183 10.55 12.53 -8.07
CA THR A 183 11.77 12.63 -8.86
C THR A 183 11.62 11.93 -10.21
N THR A 184 12.26 12.47 -11.25
CA THR A 184 12.28 11.82 -12.58
C THR A 184 13.47 10.89 -12.72
N VAL A 185 13.23 9.72 -13.31
CA VAL A 185 14.28 8.78 -13.72
C VAL A 185 14.15 8.47 -15.21
N ILE A 186 15.28 8.20 -15.87
CA ILE A 186 15.36 7.66 -17.22
C ILE A 186 16.11 6.34 -17.14
N VAL A 187 15.45 5.26 -17.48
CA VAL A 187 15.99 3.89 -17.52
C VAL A 187 16.30 3.47 -18.93
#